data_ddf0e47cb06903f3146e6fe3ba584bae
#
_entry.id   ddf0e47cb06903f3146e6fe3ba584bae
#
_cell.length_a   1.000
_cell.length_b   1.000
_cell.length_c   1.000
_cell.angle_alpha   90.00
_cell.angle_beta   90.00
_cell.angle_gamma   90.00
#
_symmetry.space_group_name_H-M   'P 1'
#
loop_
_entity.id
_entity.type
_entity.pdbx_description
1 polymer ?
#
loop_
_entity_poly.entity_id
_entity_poly.type
_entity_poly.pdbx_seq_one_letter_code
_entity_poly.pdbx_strand_id
1 'polypeptide(L)'
;MEGSNRSVAAVILDLLAQEGVKKAFGIPGVHNLGFWNALSKERPEIVSVRHEQSCVYAADGLSRATGKLAVAITTTGPGAANSLGAFGEAAISGSHILLISSEAPIKNRSTEGARGILHEMDDQSALFAPLAKRVMIGSEELVLAKSCKSAAEAIATVVDFLKYLSTAPVGAGYIGVPADVLNQEFTGPIPQLSEKASAFVNQSKSKTLDLNPVKELLEGAMKIGIWAGGGATAVKSEIATLSDHLSAPIFTSFAGRGVGSSSKNYLNIPIHEIEAEKLLSECEVLLVFGSQLDGMNTKNWSINFPKKIALIDANPKIALRNISADVVIQSSDLSGVINQLLGVDGKANWVDVAKTSSEARKRIAASDKGKAGMALVDAIEKSWPSENNIVCDMAISGYWTGVYLQARRPRQIAYPVGWGTLGFGLPASLGSSSAGIATLLVCGDGGIAFGLGELATVAQEQLPLTILLHDDGGYGMLRFDQKVMNHPERGVNLFNPDWKILAQSFGIDFIESTLDKLSAVLAKRSVSSTPGIVLITETIYPPKSTSPRWNEE
;
A
#
# COMPACT_ATOMS: atom_id res chain seq x y z
N MET A 1 3.56 35.45 25.06
CA MET A 1 4.32 34.52 24.23
C MET A 1 4.51 33.26 25.05
N GLU A 2 3.68 32.27 24.84
CA GLU A 2 3.89 30.93 25.42
C GLU A 2 5.22 30.43 24.89
N GLY A 3 6.15 30.10 25.78
CA GLY A 3 7.47 29.61 25.42
C GLY A 3 7.33 28.41 24.48
N SER A 4 7.87 28.49 23.25
CA SER A 4 7.83 27.40 22.30
C SER A 4 8.40 26.15 22.97
N ASN A 5 7.58 25.12 23.16
CA ASN A 5 8.05 23.84 23.69
C ASN A 5 9.12 23.29 22.73
N ARG A 6 10.36 23.28 23.18
CA ARG A 6 11.54 22.82 22.45
C ARG A 6 11.98 21.41 22.87
N SER A 7 11.09 20.61 23.42
CA SER A 7 11.43 19.20 23.68
C SER A 7 11.82 18.47 22.39
N VAL A 8 12.61 17.41 22.50
CA VAL A 8 12.97 16.55 21.36
C VAL A 8 11.73 16.07 20.62
N ALA A 9 10.67 15.69 21.33
CA ALA A 9 9.38 15.32 20.74
C ALA A 9 8.79 16.46 19.90
N ALA A 10 8.85 17.70 20.39
CA ALA A 10 8.38 18.87 19.68
C ALA A 10 9.17 19.12 18.39
N VAL A 11 10.50 19.02 18.44
CA VAL A 11 11.37 19.19 17.27
C VAL A 11 11.14 18.08 16.24
N ILE A 12 10.90 16.84 16.68
CA ILE A 12 10.53 15.74 15.76
C ILE A 12 9.23 16.09 15.02
N LEU A 13 8.18 16.55 15.74
CA LEU A 13 6.92 16.95 15.11
C LEU A 13 7.10 18.14 14.16
N ASP A 14 7.97 19.11 14.47
CA ASP A 14 8.29 20.22 13.59
C ASP A 14 8.98 19.74 12.30
N LEU A 15 9.89 18.77 12.37
CA LEU A 15 10.52 18.17 11.20
C LEU A 15 9.51 17.38 10.35
N LEU A 16 8.59 16.66 10.96
CA LEU A 16 7.50 15.98 10.25
C LEU A 16 6.58 16.99 9.55
N ALA A 17 6.28 18.12 10.18
CA ALA A 17 5.51 19.21 9.56
C ALA A 17 6.24 19.82 8.34
N GLN A 18 7.56 20.01 8.42
CA GLN A 18 8.39 20.48 7.30
C GLN A 18 8.37 19.48 6.12
N GLU A 19 8.30 18.16 6.37
CA GLU A 19 8.15 17.13 5.32
C GLU A 19 6.73 17.10 4.74
N GLY A 20 5.81 17.87 5.31
CA GLY A 20 4.42 17.97 4.85
C GLY A 20 3.48 16.93 5.46
N VAL A 21 3.91 16.24 6.52
CA VAL A 21 3.03 15.37 7.32
C VAL A 21 2.01 16.22 8.06
N LYS A 22 0.72 16.01 7.78
CA LYS A 22 -0.38 16.73 8.44
C LYS A 22 -1.05 15.90 9.52
N LYS A 23 -1.06 14.57 9.37
CA LYS A 23 -1.64 13.63 10.31
C LYS A 23 -0.68 12.48 10.58
N ALA A 24 -0.62 12.05 11.83
CA ALA A 24 -0.01 10.81 12.28
C ALA A 24 -1.06 9.96 13.00
N PHE A 25 -0.80 8.68 13.17
CA PHE A 25 -1.69 7.77 13.88
C PHE A 25 -0.97 7.22 15.10
N GLY A 26 -1.60 7.25 16.27
CA GLY A 26 -0.89 6.85 17.47
C GLY A 26 -1.77 6.47 18.64
N ILE A 27 -1.15 5.89 19.67
CA ILE A 27 -1.76 5.60 20.96
C ILE A 27 -0.87 6.20 22.05
N PRO A 28 -1.43 7.02 22.97
CA PRO A 28 -0.67 7.54 24.10
C PRO A 28 -0.31 6.43 25.09
N GLY A 29 0.92 6.45 25.56
CA GLY A 29 1.43 5.64 26.66
C GLY A 29 2.39 6.48 27.51
N VAL A 30 2.70 6.05 28.71
CA VAL A 30 3.53 6.83 29.64
C VAL A 30 4.87 7.27 29.01
N HIS A 31 5.46 6.43 28.19
CA HIS A 31 6.78 6.68 27.62
C HIS A 31 6.76 7.59 26.37
N ASN A 32 5.64 7.76 25.69
CA ASN A 32 5.53 8.60 24.50
C ASN A 32 4.65 9.84 24.68
N LEU A 33 4.17 10.14 25.91
CA LEU A 33 3.36 11.32 26.21
C LEU A 33 4.01 12.64 25.77
N GLY A 34 5.34 12.67 25.62
CA GLY A 34 6.06 13.83 25.10
C GLY A 34 5.53 14.32 23.75
N PHE A 35 5.06 13.42 22.87
CA PHE A 35 4.46 13.81 21.59
C PHE A 35 3.11 14.51 21.78
N TRP A 36 2.23 14.00 22.65
CA TRP A 36 0.93 14.62 22.93
C TRP A 36 1.08 15.97 23.63
N ASN A 37 2.06 16.09 24.56
CA ASN A 37 2.37 17.35 25.22
C ASN A 37 2.95 18.41 24.26
N ALA A 38 3.49 17.96 23.13
CA ALA A 38 4.08 18.82 22.11
C ALA A 38 3.11 19.21 21.00
N LEU A 39 1.84 18.75 21.00
CA LEU A 39 0.86 19.10 19.96
C LEU A 39 0.60 20.61 19.90
N SER A 40 0.50 21.13 18.67
CA SER A 40 0.11 22.50 18.38
C SER A 40 -0.55 22.56 16.99
N LYS A 41 -1.08 23.74 16.62
CA LYS A 41 -1.73 23.92 15.31
C LYS A 41 -0.76 23.82 14.12
N GLU A 42 0.52 24.06 14.37
CA GLU A 42 1.58 24.05 13.34
C GLU A 42 2.17 22.65 13.13
N ARG A 43 1.89 21.70 14.04
CA ARG A 43 2.41 20.33 14.05
C ARG A 43 1.37 19.34 13.53
N PRO A 44 1.79 18.13 13.11
CA PRO A 44 0.85 17.09 12.71
C PRO A 44 -0.16 16.79 13.81
N GLU A 45 -1.42 16.65 13.43
CA GLU A 45 -2.46 16.07 14.30
C GLU A 45 -2.15 14.59 14.53
N ILE A 46 -2.33 14.10 15.78
CA ILE A 46 -2.24 12.68 16.08
C ILE A 46 -3.65 12.11 16.26
N VAL A 47 -4.09 11.32 15.29
CA VAL A 47 -5.35 10.57 15.38
C VAL A 47 -5.15 9.39 16.32
N SER A 48 -5.93 9.34 17.41
CA SER A 48 -5.83 8.28 18.40
C SER A 48 -6.65 7.06 17.97
N VAL A 49 -5.96 5.98 17.64
CA VAL A 49 -6.54 4.67 17.28
C VAL A 49 -6.70 3.79 18.55
N ARG A 50 -7.16 2.55 18.40
CA ARG A 50 -7.47 1.66 19.52
C ARG A 50 -6.50 0.48 19.68
N HIS A 51 -5.63 0.27 18.69
CA HIS A 51 -4.59 -0.77 18.72
C HIS A 51 -3.34 -0.30 17.95
N GLU A 52 -2.14 -0.67 18.40
CA GLU A 52 -0.89 -0.22 17.79
C GLU A 52 -0.70 -0.74 16.35
N GLN A 53 -1.20 -1.93 16.05
CA GLN A 53 -1.26 -2.44 14.68
C GLN A 53 -2.04 -1.49 13.77
N SER A 54 -3.14 -0.93 14.28
CA SER A 54 -3.96 0.04 13.55
C SER A 54 -3.23 1.35 13.28
N CYS A 55 -2.29 1.79 14.15
CA CYS A 55 -1.46 2.96 13.87
C CYS A 55 -0.73 2.80 12.55
N VAL A 56 -0.10 1.65 12.34
CA VAL A 56 0.73 1.40 11.16
C VAL A 56 -0.12 1.12 9.93
N TYR A 57 -1.22 0.34 10.04
CA TYR A 57 -2.13 0.15 8.92
C TYR A 57 -2.80 1.45 8.48
N ALA A 58 -3.16 2.35 9.42
CA ALA A 58 -3.70 3.66 9.05
C ALA A 58 -2.65 4.52 8.34
N ALA A 59 -1.41 4.54 8.83
CA ALA A 59 -0.31 5.20 8.13
C ALA A 59 -0.09 4.58 6.73
N ASP A 60 -0.12 3.26 6.59
CA ASP A 60 0.00 2.56 5.31
C ASP A 60 -1.15 2.93 4.36
N GLY A 61 -2.40 2.92 4.84
CA GLY A 61 -3.57 3.31 4.05
C GLY A 61 -3.49 4.77 3.55
N LEU A 62 -3.06 5.70 4.41
CA LEU A 62 -2.81 7.09 4.03
C LEU A 62 -1.69 7.22 2.98
N SER A 63 -0.59 6.49 3.16
CA SER A 63 0.52 6.48 2.22
C SER A 63 0.11 5.90 0.85
N ARG A 64 -0.61 4.77 0.83
CA ARG A 64 -1.12 4.19 -0.42
C ARG A 64 -2.08 5.12 -1.16
N ALA A 65 -2.96 5.79 -0.43
CA ALA A 65 -3.92 6.73 -1.00
C ALA A 65 -3.28 7.98 -1.60
N THR A 66 -2.26 8.53 -0.91
CA THR A 66 -1.68 9.85 -1.25
C THR A 66 -0.32 9.78 -1.94
N GLY A 67 0.42 8.69 -1.77
CA GLY A 67 1.83 8.57 -2.18
C GLY A 67 2.83 9.34 -1.30
N LYS A 68 2.36 9.96 -0.23
CA LYS A 68 3.18 10.77 0.67
C LYS A 68 3.65 9.94 1.86
N LEU A 69 4.67 10.45 2.54
CA LEU A 69 5.10 9.91 3.82
C LEU A 69 3.94 9.97 4.83
N ALA A 70 3.68 8.85 5.49
CA ALA A 70 2.74 8.75 6.59
C ALA A 70 3.45 8.23 7.85
N VAL A 71 2.96 8.63 9.03
CA VAL A 71 3.66 8.40 10.29
C VAL A 71 2.76 7.68 11.28
N ALA A 72 3.31 6.66 11.93
CA ALA A 72 2.73 5.99 13.07
C ALA A 72 3.57 6.26 14.33
N ILE A 73 2.90 6.43 15.49
CA ILE A 73 3.56 6.70 16.78
C ILE A 73 3.05 5.70 17.80
N THR A 74 3.94 4.86 18.33
CA THR A 74 3.60 3.85 19.34
C THR A 74 4.40 4.02 20.63
N THR A 75 3.97 3.36 21.69
CA THR A 75 4.73 3.32 22.93
C THR A 75 5.77 2.18 22.93
N THR A 76 6.51 2.07 24.02
CA THR A 76 7.64 1.17 24.26
C THR A 76 7.20 -0.30 24.34
N GLY A 77 8.07 -1.23 24.00
CA GLY A 77 7.93 -2.67 24.22
C GLY A 77 6.72 -3.26 23.50
N PRO A 78 5.64 -3.64 24.21
CA PRO A 78 4.46 -4.22 23.56
C PRO A 78 3.83 -3.30 22.52
N GLY A 79 3.86 -1.96 22.70
CA GLY A 79 3.35 -1.02 21.71
C GLY A 79 4.12 -1.05 20.39
N ALA A 80 5.44 -1.19 20.45
CA ALA A 80 6.26 -1.41 19.26
C ALA A 80 6.03 -2.81 18.68
N ALA A 81 6.05 -3.86 19.51
CA ALA A 81 5.91 -5.25 19.07
C ALA A 81 4.55 -5.52 18.41
N ASN A 82 3.44 -4.98 18.95
CA ASN A 82 2.10 -5.11 18.37
C ASN A 82 1.98 -4.50 16.97
N SER A 83 2.85 -3.57 16.60
CA SER A 83 2.85 -2.93 15.29
C SER A 83 3.64 -3.69 14.21
N LEU A 84 4.40 -4.74 14.58
CA LEU A 84 5.34 -5.42 13.69
C LEU A 84 4.67 -6.07 12.49
N GLY A 85 3.53 -6.73 12.66
CA GLY A 85 2.80 -7.36 11.56
C GLY A 85 2.35 -6.34 10.50
N ALA A 86 1.83 -5.20 10.95
CA ALA A 86 1.43 -4.11 10.06
C ALA A 86 2.64 -3.43 9.39
N PHE A 87 3.74 -3.29 10.12
CA PHE A 87 5.00 -2.78 9.55
C PHE A 87 5.53 -3.68 8.44
N GLY A 88 5.42 -5.01 8.62
CA GLY A 88 5.81 -5.99 7.61
C GLY A 88 4.98 -5.87 6.33
N GLU A 89 3.64 -5.76 6.44
CA GLU A 89 2.78 -5.51 5.28
C GLU A 89 3.19 -4.24 4.52
N ALA A 90 3.35 -3.13 5.24
CA ALA A 90 3.74 -1.85 4.65
C ALA A 90 5.13 -1.90 4.00
N ALA A 91 6.11 -2.53 4.66
CA ALA A 91 7.48 -2.63 4.18
C ALA A 91 7.59 -3.45 2.89
N ILE A 92 6.96 -4.63 2.85
CA ILE A 92 6.99 -5.50 1.66
C ILE A 92 6.21 -4.90 0.49
N SER A 93 5.11 -4.19 0.79
CA SER A 93 4.36 -3.44 -0.23
C SER A 93 5.09 -2.19 -0.74
N GLY A 94 6.21 -1.80 -0.13
CA GLY A 94 6.95 -0.60 -0.50
C GLY A 94 6.21 0.70 -0.14
N SER A 95 5.43 0.71 0.93
CA SER A 95 4.71 1.90 1.39
C SER A 95 5.64 2.90 2.06
N HIS A 96 5.38 4.19 1.84
CA HIS A 96 6.18 5.30 2.35
C HIS A 96 5.76 5.64 3.78
N ILE A 97 6.28 4.92 4.77
CA ILE A 97 5.91 5.09 6.18
C ILE A 97 7.13 5.26 7.08
N LEU A 98 6.91 5.97 8.19
CA LEU A 98 7.83 6.06 9.32
C LEU A 98 7.09 5.68 10.60
N LEU A 99 7.56 4.61 11.26
CA LEU A 99 7.13 4.24 12.60
C LEU A 99 8.10 4.84 13.62
N ILE A 100 7.58 5.63 14.55
CA ILE A 100 8.34 6.18 15.67
C ILE A 100 7.79 5.58 16.97
N SER A 101 8.63 4.86 17.70
CA SER A 101 8.26 4.32 19.02
C SER A 101 9.08 4.95 20.12
N SER A 102 8.47 5.12 21.29
CA SER A 102 9.31 5.37 22.48
C SER A 102 10.04 4.09 22.88
N GLU A 103 11.08 4.26 23.67
CA GLU A 103 11.84 3.17 24.31
C GLU A 103 12.00 3.40 25.79
N ALA A 104 12.38 2.37 26.53
CA ALA A 104 12.68 2.48 27.96
C ALA A 104 13.73 3.59 28.20
N PRO A 105 13.58 4.40 29.29
CA PRO A 105 14.54 5.46 29.59
C PRO A 105 15.98 4.97 29.70
N ILE A 106 16.93 5.68 29.12
CA ILE A 106 18.36 5.31 29.13
C ILE A 106 18.88 5.14 30.56
N LYS A 107 18.50 6.07 31.45
CA LYS A 107 18.92 6.05 32.86
C LYS A 107 18.53 4.77 33.62
N ASN A 108 17.56 4.03 33.12
CA ASN A 108 17.09 2.79 33.74
C ASN A 108 17.72 1.54 33.13
N ARG A 109 18.34 1.64 31.96
CA ARG A 109 18.95 0.50 31.24
C ARG A 109 20.27 0.09 31.91
N SER A 110 20.68 -1.15 31.69
CA SER A 110 21.99 -1.69 32.10
C SER A 110 22.73 -2.21 30.89
N THR A 111 24.07 -2.15 30.95
CA THR A 111 24.95 -2.80 29.96
C THR A 111 25.20 -4.27 30.28
N GLU A 112 24.78 -4.74 31.45
CA GLU A 112 24.98 -6.11 31.93
C GLU A 112 23.78 -7.04 31.68
N GLY A 113 22.74 -6.53 30.97
CA GLY A 113 21.54 -7.28 30.64
C GLY A 113 20.27 -6.69 31.26
N ALA A 114 19.13 -7.35 31.02
CA ALA A 114 17.82 -6.88 31.47
C ALA A 114 17.73 -6.80 32.98
N ARG A 115 17.13 -5.70 33.48
CA ARG A 115 16.94 -5.43 34.90
C ARG A 115 15.51 -5.70 35.37
N GLY A 116 14.62 -6.10 34.45
CA GLY A 116 13.20 -6.32 34.74
C GLY A 116 12.39 -5.03 34.88
N ILE A 117 12.81 -3.93 34.27
CA ILE A 117 11.99 -2.72 34.19
C ILE A 117 10.84 -2.94 33.18
N LEU A 118 9.72 -2.27 33.44
CA LEU A 118 8.53 -2.40 32.60
C LEU A 118 8.85 -2.01 31.14
N HIS A 119 8.47 -2.87 30.19
CA HIS A 119 8.65 -2.71 28.76
C HIS A 119 10.12 -2.72 28.28
N GLU A 120 11.01 -3.30 29.07
CA GLU A 120 12.43 -3.39 28.72
C GLU A 120 12.66 -4.27 27.49
N MET A 121 13.52 -3.84 26.62
CA MET A 121 14.04 -4.58 25.49
C MET A 121 15.46 -4.10 25.20
N ASP A 122 16.38 -5.01 24.91
CA ASP A 122 17.79 -4.67 24.69
C ASP A 122 17.96 -3.80 23.44
N ASP A 123 17.35 -4.24 22.32
CA ASP A 123 17.33 -3.50 21.05
C ASP A 123 15.96 -3.63 20.38
N GLN A 124 15.12 -2.61 20.56
CA GLN A 124 13.79 -2.58 19.96
C GLN A 124 13.84 -2.42 18.44
N SER A 125 14.88 -1.76 17.90
CA SER A 125 15.05 -1.58 16.46
C SER A 125 15.33 -2.89 15.73
N ALA A 126 15.89 -3.88 16.41
CA ALA A 126 16.15 -5.22 15.85
C ALA A 126 14.86 -5.96 15.42
N LEU A 127 13.70 -5.63 16.00
CA LEU A 127 12.41 -6.17 15.54
C LEU A 127 12.09 -5.75 14.10
N PHE A 128 12.48 -4.56 13.70
CA PHE A 128 12.08 -3.92 12.43
C PHE A 128 13.19 -3.94 11.38
N ALA A 129 14.45 -4.06 11.79
CA ALA A 129 15.62 -3.99 10.91
C ALA A 129 15.59 -4.97 9.72
N PRO A 130 15.08 -6.22 9.84
CA PRO A 130 14.98 -7.14 8.71
C PRO A 130 14.03 -6.66 7.61
N LEU A 131 13.03 -5.84 7.96
CA LEU A 131 11.95 -5.37 7.09
C LEU A 131 12.17 -3.93 6.61
N ALA A 132 12.93 -3.15 7.36
CA ALA A 132 13.15 -1.73 7.08
C ALA A 132 13.88 -1.52 5.75
N LYS A 133 13.60 -0.38 5.13
CA LYS A 133 14.27 0.07 3.91
C LYS A 133 15.79 0.10 4.11
N ARG A 134 16.51 -0.33 3.07
CA ARG A 134 17.97 -0.30 3.00
C ARG A 134 18.42 0.65 1.91
N VAL A 135 19.41 1.46 2.20
CA VAL A 135 20.02 2.40 1.25
C VAL A 135 21.54 2.28 1.27
N MET A 136 22.14 2.38 0.09
CA MET A 136 23.60 2.45 -0.05
C MET A 136 24.08 3.89 0.08
N ILE A 137 25.03 4.13 0.99
CA ILE A 137 25.71 5.42 1.15
C ILE A 137 27.18 5.18 0.86
N GLY A 138 27.59 5.45 -0.38
CA GLY A 138 28.90 5.02 -0.86
C GLY A 138 28.98 3.49 -0.92
N SER A 139 29.90 2.89 -0.16
CA SER A 139 30.08 1.44 -0.04
C SER A 139 29.33 0.81 1.15
N GLU A 140 28.73 1.62 2.02
CA GLU A 140 28.07 1.16 3.24
C GLU A 140 26.56 1.04 3.06
N GLU A 141 25.94 0.01 3.65
CA GLU A 141 24.50 -0.16 3.69
C GLU A 141 23.93 0.44 4.98
N LEU A 142 23.03 1.43 4.84
CA LEU A 142 22.25 1.96 5.94
C LEU A 142 20.88 1.27 5.99
N VAL A 143 20.56 0.63 7.11
CA VAL A 143 19.24 0.10 7.43
C VAL A 143 18.43 1.18 8.13
N LEU A 144 17.24 1.51 7.63
CA LEU A 144 16.40 2.56 8.22
C LEU A 144 15.59 2.03 9.42
N ALA A 145 16.27 1.39 10.37
CA ALA A 145 15.75 0.99 11.67
C ALA A 145 16.82 1.29 12.73
N LYS A 146 16.50 2.15 13.69
CA LYS A 146 17.49 2.60 14.67
C LYS A 146 16.87 2.96 16.01
N SER A 147 17.54 2.51 17.09
CA SER A 147 17.32 2.95 18.47
C SER A 147 18.31 4.08 18.81
N CYS A 148 17.79 5.26 19.14
CA CYS A 148 18.60 6.45 19.44
C CYS A 148 19.05 6.47 20.91
N LYS A 149 20.20 7.09 21.18
CA LYS A 149 20.80 7.15 22.53
C LYS A 149 20.92 8.57 23.10
N SER A 150 20.61 9.60 22.31
CA SER A 150 20.67 11.00 22.75
C SER A 150 19.73 11.89 21.92
N ALA A 151 19.44 13.10 22.41
CA ALA A 151 18.66 14.08 21.70
C ALA A 151 19.26 14.45 20.34
N ALA A 152 20.56 14.67 20.27
CA ALA A 152 21.24 15.02 19.04
C ALA A 152 21.15 13.88 18.02
N GLU A 153 21.35 12.63 18.46
CA GLU A 153 21.21 11.46 17.60
C GLU A 153 19.78 11.27 17.12
N ALA A 154 18.77 11.44 17.97
CA ALA A 154 17.37 11.32 17.59
C ALA A 154 17.01 12.31 16.46
N ILE A 155 17.37 13.58 16.62
CA ILE A 155 17.09 14.60 15.59
C ILE A 155 17.85 14.33 14.30
N ALA A 156 19.14 13.97 14.36
CA ALA A 156 19.93 13.64 13.18
C ALA A 156 19.34 12.42 12.45
N THR A 157 18.93 11.38 13.19
CA THR A 157 18.31 10.17 12.63
C THR A 157 16.99 10.49 11.93
N VAL A 158 16.13 11.33 12.55
CA VAL A 158 14.87 11.75 11.91
C VAL A 158 15.15 12.47 10.59
N VAL A 159 16.08 13.42 10.56
CA VAL A 159 16.45 14.17 9.35
C VAL A 159 16.95 13.23 8.25
N ASP A 160 17.83 12.30 8.59
CA ASP A 160 18.38 11.36 7.63
C ASP A 160 17.30 10.38 7.10
N PHE A 161 16.43 9.88 8.00
CA PHE A 161 15.37 8.95 7.61
C PHE A 161 14.32 9.63 6.73
N LEU A 162 13.89 10.86 7.04
CA LEU A 162 12.98 11.63 6.19
C LEU A 162 13.54 11.77 4.77
N LYS A 163 14.83 12.10 4.65
CA LYS A 163 15.52 12.18 3.37
C LYS A 163 15.55 10.84 2.63
N TYR A 164 15.98 9.77 3.30
CA TYR A 164 16.18 8.48 2.63
C TYR A 164 14.87 7.74 2.38
N LEU A 165 13.84 7.91 3.21
CA LEU A 165 12.52 7.34 2.95
C LEU A 165 11.88 7.94 1.70
N SER A 166 12.07 9.25 1.45
CA SER A 166 11.54 9.96 0.28
C SER A 166 12.33 9.71 -1.01
N THR A 167 13.49 9.03 -0.94
CA THR A 167 14.28 8.65 -2.12
C THR A 167 13.71 7.37 -2.75
N ALA A 168 13.57 7.33 -4.08
CA ALA A 168 13.09 6.15 -4.80
C ALA A 168 14.09 4.96 -4.75
N PRO A 169 13.60 3.71 -4.61
CA PRO A 169 12.24 3.35 -4.25
C PRO A 169 11.91 3.74 -2.81
N VAL A 170 10.72 4.28 -2.56
CA VAL A 170 10.27 4.59 -1.20
C VAL A 170 10.12 3.31 -0.35
N GLY A 171 9.92 3.43 0.96
CA GLY A 171 9.82 2.26 1.81
C GLY A 171 9.48 2.61 3.26
N ALA A 172 9.58 1.62 4.14
CA ALA A 172 9.27 1.76 5.56
C ALA A 172 10.54 1.97 6.41
N GLY A 173 10.43 2.84 7.42
CA GLY A 173 11.49 3.06 8.41
C GLY A 173 10.98 3.01 9.84
N TYR A 174 11.88 2.73 10.77
CA TYR A 174 11.63 2.65 12.20
C TYR A 174 12.63 3.49 13.01
N ILE A 175 12.14 4.27 13.95
CA ILE A 175 12.98 5.02 14.91
C ILE A 175 12.48 4.75 16.32
N GLY A 176 13.37 4.28 17.18
CA GLY A 176 13.16 4.16 18.62
C GLY A 176 13.81 5.34 19.35
N VAL A 177 13.04 6.05 20.20
CA VAL A 177 13.54 7.19 20.98
C VAL A 177 13.24 6.97 22.47
N PRO A 178 14.27 6.92 23.35
CA PRO A 178 14.05 6.74 24.77
C PRO A 178 13.17 7.83 25.38
N ALA A 179 12.29 7.43 26.32
CA ALA A 179 11.29 8.34 26.92
C ALA A 179 11.92 9.55 27.63
N ASP A 180 13.06 9.38 28.26
CA ASP A 180 13.82 10.47 28.88
C ASP A 180 14.45 11.40 27.86
N VAL A 181 14.85 10.89 26.68
CA VAL A 181 15.34 11.70 25.56
C VAL A 181 14.21 12.50 24.91
N LEU A 182 13.02 11.90 24.72
CA LEU A 182 11.86 12.60 24.13
C LEU A 182 11.47 13.88 24.89
N ASN A 183 11.62 13.85 26.22
CA ASN A 183 11.25 14.96 27.10
C ASN A 183 12.39 15.95 27.35
N GLN A 184 13.61 15.69 26.86
CA GLN A 184 14.74 16.62 27.00
C GLN A 184 14.49 17.89 26.18
N GLU A 185 14.95 19.04 26.70
CA GLU A 185 15.03 20.26 25.92
C GLU A 185 16.12 20.13 24.85
N PHE A 186 15.77 20.42 23.60
CA PHE A 186 16.72 20.47 22.50
C PHE A 186 17.27 21.87 22.35
N THR A 187 18.55 22.05 22.67
CA THR A 187 19.23 23.35 22.64
C THR A 187 19.93 23.66 21.32
N GLY A 188 20.00 22.68 20.40
CA GLY A 188 20.61 22.85 19.08
C GLY A 188 19.74 23.67 18.11
N PRO A 189 20.30 24.09 16.96
CA PRO A 189 19.50 24.66 15.87
C PRO A 189 18.56 23.59 15.28
N ILE A 190 17.30 23.97 15.03
CA ILE A 190 16.34 23.08 14.37
C ILE A 190 16.75 22.96 12.88
N PRO A 191 17.04 21.74 12.39
CA PRO A 191 17.43 21.55 10.99
C PRO A 191 16.33 22.01 10.03
N GLN A 192 16.71 22.60 8.90
CA GLN A 192 15.83 22.91 7.79
C GLN A 192 15.94 21.83 6.73
N LEU A 193 14.83 21.17 6.37
CA LEU A 193 14.81 20.07 5.41
C LEU A 193 15.00 20.53 3.97
N SER A 194 14.54 21.75 3.63
CA SER A 194 14.56 22.32 2.28
C SER A 194 15.94 22.45 1.63
N GLU A 195 17.01 22.61 2.43
CA GLU A 195 18.37 22.77 1.90
C GLU A 195 19.03 21.45 1.48
N LYS A 196 18.59 20.29 2.04
CA LYS A 196 19.22 18.99 1.77
C LYS A 196 18.52 18.19 0.68
N ALA A 197 17.22 18.33 0.50
CA ALA A 197 16.45 17.59 -0.51
C ALA A 197 16.80 18.01 -1.95
N SER A 198 17.02 19.30 -2.18
CA SER A 198 17.36 19.83 -3.51
C SER A 198 18.76 19.42 -4.01
N ALA A 199 19.72 19.23 -3.11
CA ALA A 199 21.08 18.79 -3.47
C ALA A 199 21.14 17.34 -3.98
N PHE A 200 20.24 16.47 -3.51
CA PHE A 200 20.21 15.05 -3.90
C PHE A 200 19.47 14.77 -5.21
N VAL A 201 18.39 15.52 -5.48
CA VAL A 201 17.67 15.44 -6.77
C VAL A 201 18.59 15.87 -7.92
N ASN A 202 19.55 16.76 -7.66
CA ASN A 202 20.49 17.24 -8.68
C ASN A 202 21.65 16.24 -8.96
N GLN A 203 22.01 15.35 -8.03
CA GLN A 203 23.05 14.36 -8.29
C GLN A 203 22.59 13.16 -9.12
N SER A 204 21.29 12.83 -9.11
CA SER A 204 20.72 11.75 -9.93
C SER A 204 20.40 12.16 -11.38
N LYS A 205 20.40 13.47 -11.70
CA LYS A 205 20.10 13.99 -13.05
C LYS A 205 21.29 14.02 -14.02
N SER A 206 22.51 13.67 -13.60
CA SER A 206 23.73 14.00 -14.38
C SER A 206 24.40 12.85 -15.14
N LYS A 207 23.83 11.64 -15.20
CA LYS A 207 24.31 10.61 -16.12
C LYS A 207 23.38 10.52 -17.32
N THR A 208 23.89 10.85 -18.52
CA THR A 208 23.22 10.51 -19.77
C THR A 208 23.06 8.98 -19.81
N LEU A 209 21.81 8.52 -19.68
CA LEU A 209 21.50 7.09 -19.77
C LEU A 209 21.64 6.65 -21.23
N ASP A 210 22.38 5.58 -21.47
CA ASP A 210 22.39 4.95 -22.79
C ASP A 210 21.14 4.08 -22.93
N LEU A 211 20.18 4.54 -23.73
CA LEU A 211 18.95 3.83 -24.07
C LEU A 211 19.02 3.14 -25.42
N ASN A 212 20.15 3.18 -26.13
CA ASN A 212 20.28 2.53 -27.44
C ASN A 212 19.93 1.04 -27.37
N PRO A 213 20.36 0.25 -26.37
CA PRO A 213 19.98 -1.16 -26.29
C PRO A 213 18.46 -1.39 -26.18
N VAL A 214 17.73 -0.49 -25.47
CA VAL A 214 16.26 -0.57 -25.41
C VAL A 214 15.64 -0.21 -26.75
N LYS A 215 16.13 0.84 -27.42
CA LYS A 215 15.65 1.29 -28.72
C LYS A 215 15.83 0.21 -29.79
N GLU A 216 16.99 -0.44 -29.83
CA GLU A 216 17.28 -1.56 -30.75
C GLU A 216 16.29 -2.73 -30.55
N LEU A 217 15.94 -3.06 -29.28
CA LEU A 217 14.92 -4.07 -29.01
C LEU A 217 13.55 -3.64 -29.57
N LEU A 218 13.18 -2.37 -29.42
CA LEU A 218 11.90 -1.83 -29.88
C LEU A 218 11.83 -1.73 -31.41
N GLU A 219 12.91 -1.30 -32.06
CA GLU A 219 12.98 -1.19 -33.51
C GLU A 219 12.77 -2.53 -34.19
N GLY A 220 13.37 -3.59 -33.65
CA GLY A 220 13.28 -4.95 -34.16
C GLY A 220 11.98 -5.70 -33.86
N ALA A 221 11.08 -5.11 -33.02
CA ALA A 221 9.87 -5.78 -32.55
C ALA A 221 8.60 -5.19 -33.18
N MET A 222 7.63 -6.07 -33.49
CA MET A 222 6.28 -5.69 -33.95
C MET A 222 5.25 -5.75 -32.79
N LYS A 223 5.42 -6.67 -31.85
CA LYS A 223 4.51 -6.91 -30.73
C LYS A 223 5.19 -6.54 -29.40
N ILE A 224 4.94 -5.34 -28.96
CA ILE A 224 5.51 -4.78 -27.72
C ILE A 224 4.44 -4.81 -26.65
N GLY A 225 4.82 -5.17 -25.41
CA GLY A 225 4.00 -5.04 -24.20
C GLY A 225 4.65 -4.09 -23.20
N ILE A 226 3.85 -3.48 -22.34
CA ILE A 226 4.31 -2.65 -21.22
C ILE A 226 3.79 -3.27 -19.92
N TRP A 227 4.67 -3.47 -18.96
CA TRP A 227 4.32 -3.86 -17.58
C TRP A 227 4.63 -2.70 -16.64
N ALA A 228 3.58 -2.13 -16.02
CA ALA A 228 3.70 -1.01 -15.10
C ALA A 228 3.50 -1.46 -13.65
N GLY A 229 4.51 -1.25 -12.81
CA GLY A 229 4.45 -1.50 -11.38
C GLY A 229 4.14 -0.26 -10.55
N GLY A 230 4.21 -0.40 -9.21
CA GLY A 230 3.99 0.70 -8.26
C GLY A 230 4.95 1.87 -8.43
N GLY A 231 6.19 1.62 -8.88
CA GLY A 231 7.17 2.66 -9.16
C GLY A 231 6.81 3.57 -10.34
N ALA A 232 5.90 3.14 -11.23
CA ALA A 232 5.47 3.92 -12.39
C ALA A 232 4.26 4.84 -12.12
N THR A 233 3.75 4.90 -10.88
CA THR A 233 2.53 5.68 -10.55
C THR A 233 2.64 7.17 -10.84
N ALA A 234 3.84 7.75 -10.71
CA ALA A 234 4.08 9.16 -10.99
C ALA A 234 4.10 9.50 -12.49
N VAL A 235 4.33 8.52 -13.37
CA VAL A 235 4.44 8.68 -14.83
C VAL A 235 3.27 8.05 -15.59
N LYS A 236 2.09 8.06 -14.96
CA LYS A 236 0.87 7.42 -15.50
C LYS A 236 0.49 7.89 -16.90
N SER A 237 0.64 9.18 -17.17
CA SER A 237 0.28 9.80 -18.45
C SER A 237 1.32 9.49 -19.53
N GLU A 238 2.59 9.51 -19.16
CA GLU A 238 3.70 9.18 -20.05
C GLU A 238 3.65 7.69 -20.46
N ILE A 239 3.31 6.79 -19.53
CA ILE A 239 3.06 5.36 -19.84
C ILE A 239 1.90 5.22 -20.83
N ALA A 240 0.79 5.96 -20.66
CA ALA A 240 -0.32 5.94 -21.59
C ALA A 240 0.11 6.41 -22.99
N THR A 241 0.85 7.52 -23.05
CA THR A 241 1.37 8.08 -24.31
C THR A 241 2.32 7.10 -25.00
N LEU A 242 3.25 6.49 -24.26
CA LEU A 242 4.16 5.48 -24.80
C LEU A 242 3.40 4.25 -25.31
N SER A 243 2.41 3.79 -24.57
CA SER A 243 1.56 2.67 -24.97
C SER A 243 0.80 2.96 -26.26
N ASP A 244 0.20 4.14 -26.38
CA ASP A 244 -0.53 4.53 -27.60
C ASP A 244 0.42 4.67 -28.80
N HIS A 245 1.63 5.21 -28.59
CA HIS A 245 2.67 5.36 -29.61
C HIS A 245 3.19 4.01 -30.12
N LEU A 246 3.43 3.06 -29.20
CA LEU A 246 3.93 1.72 -29.54
C LEU A 246 2.81 0.71 -29.80
N SER A 247 1.54 1.10 -29.72
CA SER A 247 0.39 0.18 -29.76
C SER A 247 0.54 -1.01 -28.81
N ALA A 248 1.07 -0.76 -27.62
CA ALA A 248 1.48 -1.77 -26.66
C ALA A 248 0.42 -1.97 -25.56
N PRO A 249 -0.11 -3.18 -25.34
CA PRO A 249 -0.97 -3.47 -24.20
C PRO A 249 -0.25 -3.18 -22.88
N ILE A 250 -0.98 -2.59 -21.93
CA ILE A 250 -0.47 -2.28 -20.60
C ILE A 250 -0.95 -3.34 -19.62
N PHE A 251 -0.01 -4.11 -19.09
CA PHE A 251 -0.18 -5.01 -17.95
C PHE A 251 0.22 -4.26 -16.68
N THR A 252 -0.45 -4.53 -15.55
CA THR A 252 -0.12 -3.87 -14.28
C THR A 252 0.07 -4.87 -13.16
N SER A 253 1.01 -4.58 -12.25
CA SER A 253 1.02 -5.21 -10.94
C SER A 253 -0.16 -4.69 -10.09
N PHE A 254 -0.45 -5.32 -8.94
CA PHE A 254 -1.48 -4.80 -8.02
C PHE A 254 -1.21 -3.36 -7.60
N ALA A 255 0.05 -3.00 -7.30
CA ALA A 255 0.44 -1.64 -6.93
C ALA A 255 0.46 -0.67 -8.12
N GLY A 256 0.58 -1.17 -9.35
CA GLY A 256 0.59 -0.39 -10.60
C GLY A 256 -0.79 -0.14 -11.20
N ARG A 257 -1.86 -0.67 -10.61
CA ARG A 257 -3.22 -0.52 -11.16
C ARG A 257 -3.60 0.93 -11.36
N GLY A 258 -4.17 1.22 -12.53
CA GLY A 258 -4.53 2.57 -12.95
C GLY A 258 -3.39 3.35 -13.63
N VAL A 259 -2.15 2.84 -13.66
CA VAL A 259 -1.07 3.43 -14.44
C VAL A 259 -1.35 3.21 -15.92
N GLY A 260 -1.43 4.29 -16.69
CA GLY A 260 -1.76 4.24 -18.11
C GLY A 260 -3.23 3.98 -18.43
N SER A 261 -4.15 4.09 -17.45
CA SER A 261 -5.58 3.79 -17.63
C SER A 261 -6.31 4.70 -18.62
N SER A 262 -5.72 5.81 -19.04
CA SER A 262 -6.23 6.67 -20.11
C SER A 262 -5.92 6.16 -21.52
N SER A 263 -5.02 5.19 -21.69
CA SER A 263 -4.72 4.55 -22.98
C SER A 263 -5.82 3.55 -23.36
N LYS A 264 -6.14 3.49 -24.66
CA LYS A 264 -7.02 2.44 -25.22
C LYS A 264 -6.44 1.04 -25.10
N ASN A 265 -5.13 0.93 -24.87
CA ASN A 265 -4.39 -0.32 -24.72
C ASN A 265 -4.29 -0.78 -23.25
N TYR A 266 -4.99 -0.13 -22.31
CA TYR A 266 -5.01 -0.55 -20.92
C TYR A 266 -5.80 -1.84 -20.73
N LEU A 267 -5.14 -2.90 -20.23
CA LEU A 267 -5.76 -4.20 -19.99
C LEU A 267 -6.57 -4.16 -18.68
N ASN A 268 -7.89 -4.34 -18.78
CA ASN A 268 -8.81 -4.26 -17.65
C ASN A 268 -9.20 -5.65 -17.09
N ILE A 269 -8.24 -6.54 -17.04
CA ILE A 269 -8.34 -7.86 -16.41
C ILE A 269 -6.98 -8.19 -15.79
N PRO A 270 -6.94 -9.02 -14.73
CA PRO A 270 -5.67 -9.42 -14.15
C PRO A 270 -4.87 -10.33 -15.09
N ILE A 271 -3.54 -10.31 -14.95
CA ILE A 271 -2.64 -11.17 -15.68
C ILE A 271 -2.92 -12.68 -15.48
N HIS A 272 -3.60 -13.03 -14.39
CA HIS A 272 -3.96 -14.40 -14.04
C HIS A 272 -5.04 -15.00 -14.94
N GLU A 273 -5.73 -14.21 -15.76
CA GLU A 273 -6.72 -14.67 -16.70
C GLU A 273 -6.07 -15.17 -18.01
N ILE A 274 -6.67 -16.20 -18.60
CA ILE A 274 -6.14 -16.90 -19.77
C ILE A 274 -5.89 -15.92 -20.93
N GLU A 275 -6.80 -14.99 -21.16
CA GLU A 275 -6.70 -14.02 -22.25
C GLU A 275 -5.53 -13.04 -22.01
N ALA A 276 -5.30 -12.64 -20.77
CA ALA A 276 -4.19 -11.75 -20.40
C ALA A 276 -2.84 -12.45 -20.51
N GLU A 277 -2.74 -13.67 -20.00
CA GLU A 277 -1.52 -14.48 -20.06
C GLU A 277 -1.15 -14.82 -21.50
N LYS A 278 -2.14 -15.19 -22.34
CA LYS A 278 -1.95 -15.40 -23.77
C LYS A 278 -1.42 -14.14 -24.43
N LEU A 279 -2.05 -12.98 -24.16
CA LEU A 279 -1.63 -11.70 -24.74
C LEU A 279 -0.19 -11.35 -24.34
N LEU A 280 0.19 -11.58 -23.08
CA LEU A 280 1.56 -11.38 -22.62
C LEU A 280 2.55 -12.27 -23.36
N SER A 281 2.22 -13.56 -23.52
CA SER A 281 3.09 -14.53 -24.22
C SER A 281 3.27 -14.25 -25.71
N GLU A 282 2.34 -13.52 -26.33
CA GLU A 282 2.42 -13.09 -27.74
C GLU A 282 3.32 -11.86 -27.95
N CYS A 283 3.68 -11.14 -26.87
CA CYS A 283 4.63 -10.04 -26.98
C CYS A 283 6.03 -10.55 -27.33
N GLU A 284 6.73 -9.86 -28.21
CA GLU A 284 8.12 -10.13 -28.57
C GLU A 284 9.07 -9.44 -27.58
N VAL A 285 8.70 -8.24 -27.12
CA VAL A 285 9.43 -7.44 -26.15
C VAL A 285 8.49 -6.97 -25.06
N LEU A 286 8.93 -7.03 -23.79
CA LEU A 286 8.25 -6.47 -22.63
C LEU A 286 9.07 -5.33 -22.03
N LEU A 287 8.51 -4.14 -22.00
CA LEU A 287 9.05 -3.01 -21.23
C LEU A 287 8.49 -3.06 -19.82
N VAL A 288 9.34 -3.19 -18.81
CA VAL A 288 8.95 -3.24 -17.39
C VAL A 288 9.35 -1.95 -16.70
N PHE A 289 8.38 -1.21 -16.17
CA PHE A 289 8.60 0.05 -15.47
C PHE A 289 8.23 -0.07 -13.99
N GLY A 290 9.21 0.10 -13.10
CA GLY A 290 9.00 0.23 -11.67
C GLY A 290 8.25 -0.96 -11.04
N SER A 291 8.62 -2.20 -11.38
CA SER A 291 7.98 -3.42 -10.88
C SER A 291 9.00 -4.45 -10.43
N GLN A 292 8.71 -5.07 -9.28
CA GLN A 292 9.52 -6.17 -8.75
C GLN A 292 9.24 -7.51 -9.43
N LEU A 293 8.14 -7.62 -10.20
CA LEU A 293 7.66 -8.87 -10.81
C LEU A 293 7.61 -10.01 -9.78
N ASP A 294 6.98 -9.71 -8.64
CA ASP A 294 6.85 -10.61 -7.50
C ASP A 294 5.95 -11.83 -7.79
N GLY A 295 6.00 -12.82 -6.88
CA GLY A 295 5.28 -14.07 -7.06
C GLY A 295 3.77 -13.91 -7.16
N MET A 296 3.16 -12.98 -6.40
CA MET A 296 1.71 -12.76 -6.46
C MET A 296 1.26 -12.23 -7.82
N ASN A 297 2.03 -11.32 -8.42
CA ASN A 297 1.73 -10.77 -9.74
C ASN A 297 2.06 -11.71 -10.91
N THR A 298 2.84 -12.77 -10.68
CA THR A 298 3.39 -13.64 -11.74
C THR A 298 3.02 -15.12 -11.55
N LYS A 299 2.01 -15.46 -10.73
CA LYS A 299 1.65 -16.84 -10.36
C LYS A 299 2.89 -17.64 -9.88
N ASN A 300 3.67 -17.07 -8.97
CA ASN A 300 4.97 -17.63 -8.55
C ASN A 300 5.91 -17.91 -9.73
N TRP A 301 5.99 -16.95 -10.66
CA TRP A 301 6.81 -16.98 -11.88
C TRP A 301 6.45 -18.11 -12.85
N SER A 302 5.23 -18.64 -12.79
CA SER A 302 4.75 -19.67 -13.73
C SER A 302 4.13 -19.10 -15.01
N ILE A 303 3.92 -17.78 -15.10
CA ILE A 303 3.45 -17.14 -16.35
C ILE A 303 4.52 -17.17 -17.43
N ASN A 304 4.08 -17.23 -18.68
CA ASN A 304 4.99 -17.22 -19.82
C ASN A 304 5.38 -15.79 -20.20
N PHE A 305 6.57 -15.36 -19.76
CA PHE A 305 7.12 -14.07 -20.15
C PHE A 305 7.57 -14.04 -21.62
N PRO A 306 7.53 -12.87 -22.28
CA PRO A 306 8.19 -12.65 -23.56
C PRO A 306 9.67 -13.01 -23.53
N LYS A 307 10.22 -13.37 -24.71
CA LYS A 307 11.63 -13.78 -24.82
C LYS A 307 12.61 -12.64 -24.51
N LYS A 308 12.19 -11.38 -24.74
CA LYS A 308 13.02 -10.21 -24.50
C LYS A 308 12.38 -9.26 -23.51
N ILE A 309 13.14 -8.87 -22.49
CA ILE A 309 12.68 -7.99 -21.42
C ILE A 309 13.66 -6.83 -21.24
N ALA A 310 13.13 -5.61 -21.29
CA ALA A 310 13.84 -4.40 -20.87
C ALA A 310 13.28 -3.94 -19.52
N LEU A 311 14.10 -3.99 -18.49
CA LEU A 311 13.76 -3.61 -17.11
C LEU A 311 14.24 -2.19 -16.80
N ILE A 312 13.32 -1.29 -16.48
CA ILE A 312 13.58 0.10 -16.13
C ILE A 312 13.09 0.34 -14.69
N ASP A 313 14.00 0.48 -13.74
CA ASP A 313 13.67 0.58 -12.32
C ASP A 313 14.71 1.41 -11.55
N ALA A 314 14.29 2.04 -10.46
CA ALA A 314 15.19 2.77 -9.55
C ALA A 314 16.14 1.81 -8.80
N ASN A 315 15.69 0.58 -8.53
CA ASN A 315 16.49 -0.50 -7.93
C ASN A 315 16.23 -1.85 -8.62
N PRO A 316 16.80 -2.09 -9.81
CA PRO A 316 16.50 -3.29 -10.59
C PRO A 316 16.95 -4.59 -9.91
N LYS A 317 17.84 -4.52 -8.91
CA LYS A 317 18.33 -5.71 -8.20
C LYS A 317 17.23 -6.56 -7.58
N ILE A 318 16.09 -5.94 -7.20
CA ILE A 318 14.96 -6.66 -6.60
C ILE A 318 14.27 -7.50 -7.67
N ALA A 319 13.91 -6.91 -8.81
CA ALA A 319 13.28 -7.61 -9.92
C ALA A 319 14.17 -8.71 -10.51
N LEU A 320 15.48 -8.47 -10.58
CA LEU A 320 16.47 -9.43 -11.10
C LEU A 320 16.67 -10.68 -10.21
N ARG A 321 16.09 -10.71 -9.00
CA ARG A 321 16.00 -11.95 -8.21
C ARG A 321 14.88 -12.87 -8.75
N ASN A 322 13.92 -12.29 -9.44
CA ASN A 322 12.69 -12.95 -9.87
C ASN A 322 12.72 -13.33 -11.34
N ILE A 323 13.37 -12.51 -12.18
CA ILE A 323 13.44 -12.71 -13.64
C ILE A 323 14.82 -12.37 -14.18
N SER A 324 15.10 -12.86 -15.39
CA SER A 324 16.22 -12.38 -16.21
C SER A 324 15.73 -11.29 -17.16
N ALA A 325 16.53 -10.26 -17.38
CA ALA A 325 16.24 -9.20 -18.35
C ALA A 325 17.40 -9.05 -19.34
N ASP A 326 17.09 -8.81 -20.61
CA ASP A 326 18.09 -8.62 -21.68
C ASP A 326 18.76 -7.25 -21.57
N VAL A 327 17.96 -6.24 -21.18
CA VAL A 327 18.45 -4.87 -20.96
C VAL A 327 17.98 -4.38 -19.61
N VAL A 328 18.87 -3.77 -18.84
CA VAL A 328 18.58 -3.22 -17.52
C VAL A 328 18.98 -1.76 -17.49
N ILE A 329 18.01 -0.88 -17.23
CA ILE A 329 18.21 0.56 -17.05
C ILE A 329 17.91 0.91 -15.59
N GLN A 330 18.93 1.28 -14.84
CA GLN A 330 18.73 1.79 -13.49
C GLN A 330 18.45 3.30 -13.53
N SER A 331 17.21 3.69 -13.28
CA SER A 331 16.79 5.09 -13.24
C SER A 331 15.62 5.34 -12.32
N SER A 332 15.67 6.43 -11.56
CA SER A 332 14.52 6.99 -10.84
C SER A 332 13.78 8.04 -11.68
N ASP A 333 14.36 8.52 -12.78
CA ASP A 333 13.73 9.43 -13.76
C ASP A 333 13.05 8.64 -14.89
N LEU A 334 11.93 8.02 -14.57
CA LEU A 334 11.15 7.27 -15.55
C LEU A 334 10.57 8.18 -16.64
N SER A 335 10.21 9.43 -16.31
CA SER A 335 9.69 10.40 -17.28
C SER A 335 10.73 10.72 -18.35
N GLY A 336 11.98 11.00 -17.96
CA GLY A 336 13.09 11.23 -18.89
C GLY A 336 13.39 10.03 -19.77
N VAL A 337 13.31 8.81 -19.22
CA VAL A 337 13.45 7.56 -20.00
C VAL A 337 12.33 7.43 -21.03
N ILE A 338 11.06 7.56 -20.60
CA ILE A 338 9.91 7.42 -21.49
C ILE A 338 9.95 8.44 -22.63
N ASN A 339 10.28 9.71 -22.33
CA ASN A 339 10.39 10.75 -23.35
C ASN A 339 11.44 10.44 -24.43
N GLN A 340 12.55 9.79 -24.06
CA GLN A 340 13.56 9.37 -25.02
C GLN A 340 13.10 8.14 -25.86
N LEU A 341 12.27 7.25 -25.27
CA LEU A 341 11.71 6.08 -25.98
C LEU A 341 10.61 6.49 -26.98
N LEU A 342 9.94 7.61 -26.78
CA LEU A 342 9.02 8.18 -27.79
C LEU A 342 9.72 8.61 -29.10
N GLY A 343 11.04 8.67 -29.11
CA GLY A 343 11.83 8.90 -30.33
C GLY A 343 12.00 7.69 -31.24
N VAL A 344 11.55 6.49 -30.83
CA VAL A 344 11.47 5.28 -31.68
C VAL A 344 10.23 5.41 -32.56
N ASP A 345 10.28 4.85 -33.78
CA ASP A 345 9.13 4.86 -34.68
C ASP A 345 7.90 4.19 -34.05
N GLY A 346 6.75 4.82 -34.24
CA GLY A 346 5.46 4.30 -33.79
C GLY A 346 5.14 2.93 -34.41
N LYS A 347 4.39 2.09 -33.68
CA LYS A 347 4.05 0.74 -34.15
C LYS A 347 2.58 0.62 -34.54
N ALA A 348 2.33 -0.26 -35.52
CA ALA A 348 0.98 -0.60 -35.93
C ALA A 348 0.24 -1.37 -34.82
N ASN A 349 -1.07 -1.16 -34.74
CA ASN A 349 -1.89 -1.90 -33.79
C ASN A 349 -1.93 -3.39 -34.14
N TRP A 350 -1.60 -4.25 -33.19
CA TRP A 350 -1.54 -5.71 -33.38
C TRP A 350 -2.57 -6.47 -32.54
N VAL A 351 -3.25 -5.77 -31.61
CA VAL A 351 -4.27 -6.36 -30.74
C VAL A 351 -5.36 -5.37 -30.38
N ASP A 352 -6.59 -5.84 -30.26
CA ASP A 352 -7.72 -5.10 -29.67
C ASP A 352 -7.84 -5.43 -28.16
N VAL A 353 -7.16 -4.65 -27.32
CA VAL A 353 -7.10 -4.87 -25.86
C VAL A 353 -8.48 -4.71 -25.21
N ALA A 354 -9.31 -3.80 -25.72
CA ALA A 354 -10.67 -3.58 -25.19
C ALA A 354 -11.56 -4.81 -25.45
N LYS A 355 -11.45 -5.41 -26.66
CA LYS A 355 -12.14 -6.65 -27.00
C LYS A 355 -11.67 -7.80 -26.13
N THR A 356 -10.35 -7.98 -25.97
CA THR A 356 -9.75 -9.02 -25.11
C THR A 356 -10.28 -8.92 -23.68
N SER A 357 -10.26 -7.72 -23.09
CA SER A 357 -10.79 -7.47 -21.74
C SER A 357 -12.29 -7.77 -21.64
N SER A 358 -13.08 -7.35 -22.64
CA SER A 358 -14.53 -7.56 -22.65
C SER A 358 -14.90 -9.04 -22.76
N GLU A 359 -14.21 -9.81 -23.62
CA GLU A 359 -14.42 -11.25 -23.77
C GLU A 359 -14.12 -12.01 -22.48
N ALA A 360 -12.99 -11.71 -21.83
CA ALA A 360 -12.65 -12.31 -20.54
C ALA A 360 -13.68 -11.99 -19.45
N ARG A 361 -14.07 -10.72 -19.29
CA ARG A 361 -15.09 -10.34 -18.30
C ARG A 361 -16.43 -11.01 -18.55
N LYS A 362 -16.86 -11.14 -19.82
CA LYS A 362 -18.10 -11.86 -20.18
C LYS A 362 -18.01 -13.34 -19.85
N ARG A 363 -16.89 -13.99 -20.16
CA ARG A 363 -16.67 -15.40 -19.82
C ARG A 363 -16.74 -15.64 -18.31
N ILE A 364 -16.07 -14.77 -17.53
CA ILE A 364 -16.07 -14.86 -16.06
C ILE A 364 -17.49 -14.65 -15.51
N ALA A 365 -18.18 -13.59 -15.95
CA ALA A 365 -19.54 -13.28 -15.50
C ALA A 365 -20.58 -14.35 -15.88
N ALA A 366 -20.34 -15.12 -16.94
CA ALA A 366 -21.20 -16.24 -17.37
C ALA A 366 -20.95 -17.52 -16.58
N SER A 367 -19.83 -17.64 -15.84
CA SER A 367 -19.52 -18.82 -15.04
C SER A 367 -20.27 -18.79 -13.70
N ASP A 368 -20.69 -19.97 -13.20
CA ASP A 368 -21.40 -20.09 -11.93
C ASP A 368 -20.60 -19.50 -10.76
N LYS A 369 -19.31 -19.74 -10.74
CA LYS A 369 -18.40 -19.23 -9.68
C LYS A 369 -18.08 -17.75 -9.83
N GLY A 370 -18.07 -17.20 -11.06
CA GLY A 370 -17.69 -15.81 -11.33
C GLY A 370 -18.83 -14.81 -11.28
N LYS A 371 -20.08 -15.27 -11.50
CA LYS A 371 -21.25 -14.41 -11.66
C LYS A 371 -21.47 -13.42 -10.51
N ALA A 372 -21.48 -13.91 -9.28
CA ALA A 372 -21.71 -13.06 -8.09
C ALA A 372 -20.54 -12.11 -7.84
N GLY A 373 -19.28 -12.58 -8.02
CA GLY A 373 -18.09 -11.75 -7.88
C GLY A 373 -18.03 -10.63 -8.92
N MET A 374 -18.36 -10.92 -10.18
CA MET A 374 -18.44 -9.87 -11.22
C MET A 374 -19.60 -8.91 -10.99
N ALA A 375 -20.75 -9.38 -10.48
CA ALA A 375 -21.86 -8.49 -10.11
C ALA A 375 -21.45 -7.51 -9.00
N LEU A 376 -20.67 -7.95 -8.01
CA LEU A 376 -20.09 -7.09 -6.98
C LEU A 376 -19.17 -6.03 -7.61
N VAL A 377 -18.24 -6.45 -8.47
CA VAL A 377 -17.32 -5.55 -9.17
C VAL A 377 -18.07 -4.52 -10.00
N ASP A 378 -19.03 -4.96 -10.81
CA ASP A 378 -19.84 -4.09 -11.67
C ASP A 378 -20.68 -3.09 -10.87
N ALA A 379 -21.23 -3.52 -9.71
CA ALA A 379 -21.94 -2.62 -8.81
C ALA A 379 -21.05 -1.49 -8.28
N ILE A 380 -19.81 -1.80 -7.89
CA ILE A 380 -18.84 -0.81 -7.41
C ILE A 380 -18.40 0.10 -8.57
N GLU A 381 -18.02 -0.45 -9.72
CA GLU A 381 -17.59 0.32 -10.91
C GLU A 381 -18.63 1.33 -11.38
N LYS A 382 -19.89 0.95 -11.30
CA LYS A 382 -21.05 1.77 -11.73
C LYS A 382 -21.34 2.91 -10.77
N SER A 383 -21.05 2.75 -9.48
CA SER A 383 -21.58 3.63 -8.44
C SER A 383 -20.52 4.36 -7.62
N TRP A 384 -19.28 3.85 -7.58
CA TRP A 384 -18.22 4.48 -6.79
C TRP A 384 -17.33 5.37 -7.67
N PRO A 385 -17.31 6.69 -7.46
CA PRO A 385 -16.54 7.64 -8.28
C PRO A 385 -15.06 7.33 -8.33
N SER A 386 -14.43 7.63 -9.46
CA SER A 386 -12.98 7.36 -9.66
C SER A 386 -12.05 8.21 -8.80
N GLU A 387 -12.50 9.36 -8.34
CA GLU A 387 -11.80 10.26 -7.41
C GLU A 387 -11.78 9.72 -5.98
N ASN A 388 -12.72 8.86 -5.62
CA ASN A 388 -12.82 8.23 -4.32
C ASN A 388 -11.88 7.03 -4.19
N ASN A 389 -11.47 6.71 -2.96
CA ASN A 389 -10.58 5.60 -2.68
C ASN A 389 -11.35 4.30 -2.39
N ILE A 390 -10.68 3.18 -2.61
CA ILE A 390 -11.15 1.85 -2.27
C ILE A 390 -10.04 1.14 -1.50
N VAL A 391 -10.39 0.55 -0.36
CA VAL A 391 -9.51 -0.30 0.43
C VAL A 391 -10.12 -1.68 0.49
N CYS A 392 -9.35 -2.70 0.18
CA CYS A 392 -9.78 -4.09 0.25
C CYS A 392 -9.06 -4.81 1.39
N ASP A 393 -9.80 -5.64 2.14
CA ASP A 393 -9.18 -6.60 3.06
C ASP A 393 -9.00 -7.97 2.38
N MET A 394 -8.30 -8.89 3.02
CA MET A 394 -8.13 -10.27 2.59
C MET A 394 -9.42 -11.07 2.82
N ALA A 395 -10.37 -10.87 1.93
CA ALA A 395 -11.68 -11.53 1.92
C ALA A 395 -12.08 -11.85 0.47
N ILE A 396 -13.00 -12.78 0.25
CA ILE A 396 -13.46 -13.14 -1.10
C ILE A 396 -13.95 -11.93 -1.87
N SER A 397 -14.78 -11.08 -1.24
CA SER A 397 -15.23 -9.79 -1.82
C SER A 397 -14.08 -8.83 -2.10
N GLY A 398 -13.08 -8.78 -1.20
CA GLY A 398 -11.85 -8.00 -1.38
C GLY A 398 -10.99 -8.50 -2.54
N TYR A 399 -10.90 -9.81 -2.75
CA TYR A 399 -10.18 -10.40 -3.89
C TYR A 399 -10.82 -10.00 -5.22
N TRP A 400 -12.14 -10.11 -5.34
CA TRP A 400 -12.83 -9.65 -6.55
C TRP A 400 -12.61 -8.17 -6.80
N THR A 401 -12.81 -7.33 -5.79
CA THR A 401 -12.65 -5.88 -5.93
C THR A 401 -11.19 -5.50 -6.18
N GLY A 402 -10.26 -6.01 -5.36
CA GLY A 402 -8.84 -5.68 -5.46
C GLY A 402 -8.21 -6.10 -6.79
N VAL A 403 -8.72 -7.15 -7.43
CA VAL A 403 -8.10 -7.73 -8.64
C VAL A 403 -8.87 -7.39 -9.93
N TYR A 404 -10.20 -7.42 -9.93
CA TYR A 404 -11.01 -7.30 -11.16
C TYR A 404 -11.64 -5.92 -11.38
N LEU A 405 -11.72 -5.08 -10.34
CA LEU A 405 -12.26 -3.73 -10.52
C LEU A 405 -11.35 -2.90 -11.43
N GLN A 406 -11.91 -2.15 -12.36
CA GLN A 406 -11.17 -1.24 -13.23
C GLN A 406 -10.66 -0.04 -12.44
N ALA A 407 -9.37 -0.02 -12.10
CA ALA A 407 -8.76 1.18 -11.56
C ALA A 407 -8.64 2.26 -12.65
N ARG A 408 -9.26 3.41 -12.42
CA ARG A 408 -9.27 4.54 -13.38
C ARG A 408 -8.14 5.55 -13.12
N ARG A 409 -7.46 5.41 -12.00
CA ARG A 409 -6.27 6.18 -11.64
C ARG A 409 -5.34 5.35 -10.74
N PRO A 410 -4.05 5.64 -10.72
CA PRO A 410 -3.16 5.06 -9.72
C PRO A 410 -3.62 5.40 -8.30
N ARG A 411 -3.32 4.53 -7.35
CA ARG A 411 -3.66 4.70 -5.93
C ARG A 411 -5.16 4.77 -5.61
N GLN A 412 -6.03 4.41 -6.55
CA GLN A 412 -7.47 4.31 -6.29
C GLN A 412 -7.78 3.12 -5.37
N ILE A 413 -7.03 2.04 -5.52
CA ILE A 413 -7.26 0.78 -4.80
C ILE A 413 -6.04 0.49 -3.92
N ALA A 414 -6.26 0.28 -2.63
CA ALA A 414 -5.31 -0.28 -1.70
C ALA A 414 -5.69 -1.73 -1.39
N TYR A 415 -4.75 -2.66 -1.61
CA TYR A 415 -4.96 -4.09 -1.42
C TYR A 415 -3.70 -4.70 -0.76
N PRO A 416 -3.83 -5.46 0.36
CA PRO A 416 -2.69 -5.88 1.17
C PRO A 416 -2.00 -7.13 0.62
N VAL A 417 -1.23 -6.97 -0.44
CA VAL A 417 -0.49 -8.06 -1.11
C VAL A 417 0.97 -8.17 -0.68
N GLY A 418 1.43 -7.40 0.29
CA GLY A 418 2.77 -7.53 0.86
C GLY A 418 2.93 -8.83 1.64
N TRP A 419 2.16 -8.98 2.70
CA TRP A 419 2.07 -10.20 3.50
C TRP A 419 0.70 -10.86 3.47
N GLY A 420 -0.30 -10.22 2.86
CA GLY A 420 -1.66 -10.75 2.81
C GLY A 420 -2.34 -10.75 4.18
N THR A 421 -2.17 -9.71 4.95
CA THR A 421 -2.62 -9.64 6.34
C THR A 421 -4.12 -9.39 6.45
N LEU A 422 -4.83 -10.24 7.22
CA LEU A 422 -6.20 -9.98 7.64
C LEU A 422 -6.23 -8.81 8.64
N GLY A 423 -7.35 -8.06 8.63
CA GLY A 423 -7.52 -6.92 9.52
C GLY A 423 -6.82 -5.64 9.06
N PHE A 424 -6.19 -5.66 7.90
CA PHE A 424 -5.66 -4.46 7.24
C PHE A 424 -6.77 -3.45 6.90
N GLY A 425 -7.91 -3.95 6.42
CA GLY A 425 -8.92 -3.14 5.72
C GLY A 425 -9.45 -1.96 6.52
N LEU A 426 -9.97 -2.19 7.74
CA LEU A 426 -10.62 -1.14 8.51
C LEU A 426 -9.63 -0.04 8.94
N PRO A 427 -8.48 -0.32 9.57
CA PRO A 427 -7.55 0.74 9.93
C PRO A 427 -6.89 1.41 8.71
N ALA A 428 -6.61 0.70 7.63
CA ALA A 428 -6.08 1.31 6.41
C ALA A 428 -7.11 2.25 5.75
N SER A 429 -8.40 1.90 5.79
CA SER A 429 -9.46 2.78 5.29
C SER A 429 -9.67 4.01 6.17
N LEU A 430 -9.46 3.91 7.49
CA LEU A 430 -9.40 5.04 8.40
C LEU A 430 -8.28 6.01 7.96
N GLY A 431 -7.08 5.48 7.70
CA GLY A 431 -5.97 6.28 7.19
C GLY A 431 -6.26 6.93 5.84
N SER A 432 -6.80 6.18 4.89
CA SER A 432 -7.18 6.67 3.56
C SER A 432 -8.22 7.78 3.64
N SER A 433 -9.30 7.60 4.42
CA SER A 433 -10.37 8.57 4.56
C SER A 433 -9.96 9.82 5.36
N SER A 434 -8.95 9.72 6.23
CA SER A 434 -8.39 10.86 6.97
C SER A 434 -7.74 11.93 6.07
N ALA A 435 -7.48 11.59 4.80
CA ALA A 435 -7.07 12.54 3.76
C ALA A 435 -8.23 13.43 3.25
N GLY A 436 -9.46 13.26 3.78
CA GLY A 436 -10.65 13.97 3.31
C GLY A 436 -11.24 13.41 2.03
N ILE A 437 -10.84 12.19 1.62
CA ILE A 437 -11.33 11.52 0.42
C ILE A 437 -12.31 10.43 0.84
N ALA A 438 -13.52 10.42 0.27
CA ALA A 438 -14.49 9.36 0.51
C ALA A 438 -13.86 8.00 0.18
N THR A 439 -13.95 7.07 1.13
CA THR A 439 -13.29 5.76 1.02
C THR A 439 -14.33 4.64 1.16
N LEU A 440 -14.27 3.66 0.27
CA LEU A 440 -14.98 2.39 0.37
C LEU A 440 -14.03 1.33 0.94
N LEU A 441 -14.37 0.77 2.08
CA LEU A 441 -13.76 -0.47 2.55
C LEU A 441 -14.57 -1.65 2.01
N VAL A 442 -13.91 -2.63 1.41
CA VAL A 442 -14.51 -3.93 1.06
C VAL A 442 -13.84 -5.00 1.90
N CYS A 443 -14.58 -5.60 2.82
CA CYS A 443 -14.05 -6.56 3.78
C CYS A 443 -15.02 -7.73 4.03
N GLY A 444 -14.51 -8.79 4.62
CA GLY A 444 -15.28 -9.90 5.17
C GLY A 444 -15.44 -9.76 6.68
N ASP A 445 -16.41 -10.50 7.23
CA ASP A 445 -16.67 -10.59 8.67
C ASP A 445 -15.45 -11.08 9.47
N GLY A 446 -14.73 -12.09 8.96
CA GLY A 446 -13.51 -12.58 9.59
C GLY A 446 -12.37 -11.56 9.63
N GLY A 447 -12.23 -10.73 8.57
CA GLY A 447 -11.18 -9.70 8.50
C GLY A 447 -11.48 -8.50 9.40
N ILE A 448 -12.70 -7.96 9.35
CA ILE A 448 -13.08 -6.79 10.15
C ILE A 448 -13.00 -7.08 11.66
N ALA A 449 -13.19 -8.33 12.07
CA ALA A 449 -13.14 -8.74 13.47
C ALA A 449 -11.78 -8.44 14.14
N PHE A 450 -10.68 -8.42 13.38
CA PHE A 450 -9.34 -8.08 13.90
C PHE A 450 -9.23 -6.62 14.37
N GLY A 451 -10.06 -5.73 13.84
CA GLY A 451 -9.96 -4.30 14.12
C GLY A 451 -11.29 -3.67 14.54
N LEU A 452 -12.28 -4.41 15.04
CA LEU A 452 -13.60 -3.89 15.41
C LEU A 452 -13.55 -2.67 16.35
N GLY A 453 -12.54 -2.57 17.21
CA GLY A 453 -12.33 -1.41 18.08
C GLY A 453 -12.17 -0.09 17.31
N GLU A 454 -11.73 -0.16 16.05
CA GLU A 454 -11.54 1.04 15.22
C GLU A 454 -12.86 1.64 14.71
N LEU A 455 -14.00 0.95 14.84
CA LEU A 455 -15.31 1.58 14.64
C LEU A 455 -15.52 2.77 15.57
N ALA A 456 -14.97 2.71 16.79
CA ALA A 456 -14.95 3.86 17.71
C ALA A 456 -14.13 5.03 17.17
N THR A 457 -12.97 4.76 16.55
CA THR A 457 -12.14 5.79 15.90
C THR A 457 -12.85 6.39 14.70
N VAL A 458 -13.43 5.55 13.84
CA VAL A 458 -14.22 5.98 12.67
C VAL A 458 -15.37 6.91 13.07
N ALA A 459 -16.10 6.55 14.13
CA ALA A 459 -17.20 7.34 14.65
C ALA A 459 -16.70 8.64 15.30
N GLN A 460 -15.62 8.59 16.09
CA GLN A 460 -15.04 9.76 16.76
C GLN A 460 -14.57 10.81 15.74
N GLU A 461 -13.87 10.36 14.69
CA GLU A 461 -13.29 11.23 13.66
C GLU A 461 -14.30 11.61 12.55
N GLN A 462 -15.54 11.09 12.61
CA GLN A 462 -16.59 11.33 11.61
C GLN A 462 -16.10 11.19 10.17
N LEU A 463 -15.39 10.08 9.90
CA LEU A 463 -14.74 9.86 8.62
C LEU A 463 -15.73 9.59 7.48
N PRO A 464 -15.48 10.09 6.25
CA PRO A 464 -16.30 9.76 5.07
C PRO A 464 -15.97 8.32 4.58
N LEU A 465 -16.30 7.34 5.42
CA LEU A 465 -16.00 5.93 5.22
C LEU A 465 -17.29 5.12 5.05
N THR A 466 -17.37 4.40 3.94
CA THR A 466 -18.38 3.35 3.73
C THR A 466 -17.72 1.99 3.85
N ILE A 467 -18.24 1.16 4.76
CA ILE A 467 -17.78 -0.21 4.99
C ILE A 467 -18.76 -1.15 4.27
N LEU A 468 -18.35 -1.74 3.15
CA LEU A 468 -19.05 -2.83 2.50
C LEU A 468 -18.60 -4.13 3.14
N LEU A 469 -19.42 -4.62 4.06
CA LEU A 469 -19.18 -5.84 4.82
C LEU A 469 -19.85 -7.02 4.14
N HIS A 470 -19.07 -7.98 3.71
CA HIS A 470 -19.55 -9.26 3.21
C HIS A 470 -19.46 -10.29 4.35
N ASP A 471 -20.62 -10.63 4.92
CA ASP A 471 -20.71 -11.64 5.98
C ASP A 471 -21.06 -13.00 5.35
N ASP A 472 -20.07 -13.89 5.32
CA ASP A 472 -20.25 -15.27 4.88
C ASP A 472 -20.13 -16.28 6.04
N GLY A 473 -20.13 -15.81 7.29
CA GLY A 473 -20.11 -16.60 8.52
C GLY A 473 -18.73 -17.09 8.93
N GLY A 474 -17.65 -16.39 8.54
CA GLY A 474 -16.30 -16.69 9.01
C GLY A 474 -15.18 -16.50 7.98
N TYR A 475 -14.24 -17.43 7.97
CA TYR A 475 -13.11 -17.41 7.02
C TYR A 475 -13.50 -18.16 5.73
N GLY A 476 -14.39 -17.55 4.92
CA GLY A 476 -14.98 -18.16 3.73
C GLY A 476 -13.96 -18.70 2.73
N MET A 477 -12.82 -18.01 2.58
CA MET A 477 -11.72 -18.45 1.72
C MET A 477 -11.13 -19.79 2.20
N LEU A 478 -10.82 -19.91 3.50
CA LEU A 478 -10.25 -21.10 4.09
C LEU A 478 -11.27 -22.26 4.12
N ARG A 479 -12.56 -21.93 4.31
CA ARG A 479 -13.65 -22.89 4.19
C ARG A 479 -13.72 -23.48 2.78
N PHE A 480 -13.60 -22.64 1.77
CA PHE A 480 -13.53 -23.07 0.38
C PHE A 480 -12.34 -23.99 0.13
N ASP A 481 -11.14 -23.64 0.64
CA ASP A 481 -9.94 -24.46 0.50
C ASP A 481 -10.08 -25.82 1.16
N GLN A 482 -10.59 -25.87 2.41
CA GLN A 482 -10.83 -27.13 3.10
C GLN A 482 -11.79 -28.04 2.30
N LYS A 483 -12.83 -27.44 1.70
CA LYS A 483 -13.78 -28.18 0.86
C LYS A 483 -13.13 -28.73 -0.41
N VAL A 484 -12.34 -27.92 -1.12
CA VAL A 484 -11.62 -28.36 -2.33
C VAL A 484 -10.63 -29.49 -2.02
N MET A 485 -9.96 -29.41 -0.87
CA MET A 485 -9.02 -30.45 -0.40
C MET A 485 -9.70 -31.67 0.23
N ASN A 486 -11.04 -31.76 0.21
CA ASN A 486 -11.82 -32.80 0.91
C ASN A 486 -11.49 -32.89 2.41
N HIS A 487 -11.18 -31.79 3.04
CA HIS A 487 -10.99 -31.70 4.47
C HIS A 487 -12.29 -31.25 5.17
N PRO A 488 -12.55 -31.68 6.41
CA PRO A 488 -13.68 -31.17 7.19
C PRO A 488 -13.46 -29.71 7.55
N GLU A 489 -14.53 -28.93 7.59
CA GLU A 489 -14.50 -27.53 8.03
C GLU A 489 -14.12 -27.46 9.52
N ARG A 490 -12.97 -26.82 9.82
CA ARG A 490 -12.44 -26.67 11.18
C ARG A 490 -11.84 -25.29 11.38
N GLY A 491 -12.31 -24.59 12.42
CA GLY A 491 -11.78 -23.28 12.81
C GLY A 491 -12.08 -22.14 11.82
N VAL A 492 -13.01 -22.37 10.87
CA VAL A 492 -13.32 -21.41 9.80
C VAL A 492 -14.70 -20.78 9.92
N ASN A 493 -15.59 -21.36 10.73
CA ASN A 493 -16.91 -20.82 11.04
C ASN A 493 -16.81 -19.96 12.30
N LEU A 494 -17.26 -18.72 12.24
CA LEU A 494 -17.17 -17.76 13.32
C LEU A 494 -18.56 -17.39 13.85
N PHE A 495 -18.62 -17.01 15.11
CA PHE A 495 -19.79 -16.33 15.68
C PHE A 495 -19.67 -14.83 15.42
N ASN A 496 -20.57 -14.27 14.65
CA ASN A 496 -20.62 -12.85 14.33
C ASN A 496 -21.59 -12.10 15.25
N PRO A 497 -21.33 -10.83 15.56
CA PRO A 497 -22.28 -9.99 16.27
C PRO A 497 -23.49 -9.68 15.39
N ASP A 498 -24.55 -9.17 15.98
CA ASP A 498 -25.58 -8.45 15.23
C ASP A 498 -24.96 -7.14 14.72
N TRP A 499 -24.63 -7.09 13.42
CA TRP A 499 -23.96 -5.96 12.80
C TRP A 499 -24.74 -4.66 12.86
N LYS A 500 -26.07 -4.75 12.85
CA LYS A 500 -26.95 -3.59 12.98
C LYS A 500 -26.86 -2.99 14.38
N ILE A 501 -26.98 -3.83 15.40
CA ILE A 501 -26.85 -3.38 16.80
C ILE A 501 -25.45 -2.82 17.05
N LEU A 502 -24.42 -3.49 16.53
CA LEU A 502 -23.04 -3.03 16.66
C LEU A 502 -22.85 -1.65 16.02
N ALA A 503 -23.30 -1.45 14.78
CA ALA A 503 -23.22 -0.14 14.11
C ALA A 503 -23.94 0.94 14.89
N GLN A 504 -25.16 0.66 15.34
CA GLN A 504 -25.98 1.59 16.14
C GLN A 504 -25.30 1.98 17.46
N SER A 505 -24.58 1.05 18.11
CA SER A 505 -23.87 1.34 19.36
C SER A 505 -22.72 2.35 19.20
N PHE A 506 -22.17 2.49 18.00
CA PHE A 506 -21.18 3.50 17.64
C PHE A 506 -21.79 4.73 16.93
N GLY A 507 -23.11 4.78 16.71
CA GLY A 507 -23.75 5.86 15.97
C GLY A 507 -23.39 5.87 14.48
N ILE A 508 -23.08 4.69 13.90
CA ILE A 508 -22.74 4.49 12.49
C ILE A 508 -24.00 4.06 11.74
N ASP A 509 -24.24 4.67 10.57
CA ASP A 509 -25.35 4.27 9.69
C ASP A 509 -25.25 2.80 9.27
N PHE A 510 -26.40 2.10 9.20
CA PHE A 510 -26.44 0.70 8.81
C PHE A 510 -27.48 0.45 7.74
N ILE A 511 -27.10 -0.27 6.67
CA ILE A 511 -27.95 -0.64 5.55
C ILE A 511 -27.68 -2.11 5.20
N GLU A 512 -28.74 -2.92 5.17
CA GLU A 512 -28.69 -4.23 4.52
C GLU A 512 -28.99 -4.08 3.02
N SER A 513 -28.23 -4.78 2.19
CA SER A 513 -28.37 -4.75 0.75
C SER A 513 -28.21 -6.13 0.15
N THR A 514 -28.58 -6.24 -1.12
CA THR A 514 -28.33 -7.38 -1.99
C THR A 514 -27.49 -6.91 -3.18
N LEU A 515 -26.80 -7.81 -3.87
CA LEU A 515 -25.92 -7.46 -5.00
C LEU A 515 -26.66 -6.68 -6.11
N ASP A 516 -27.92 -7.00 -6.36
CA ASP A 516 -28.75 -6.31 -7.35
C ASP A 516 -29.09 -4.85 -6.96
N LYS A 517 -29.18 -4.53 -5.67
CA LYS A 517 -29.45 -3.20 -5.12
C LYS A 517 -28.21 -2.42 -4.75
N LEU A 518 -27.06 -3.11 -4.67
CA LEU A 518 -25.82 -2.57 -4.14
C LEU A 518 -25.37 -1.27 -4.84
N SER A 519 -25.49 -1.21 -6.16
CA SER A 519 -25.10 -0.01 -6.93
C SER A 519 -25.86 1.25 -6.48
N ALA A 520 -27.16 1.14 -6.24
CA ALA A 520 -27.99 2.28 -5.78
C ALA A 520 -27.62 2.71 -4.35
N VAL A 521 -27.29 1.76 -3.48
CA VAL A 521 -26.85 2.02 -2.10
C VAL A 521 -25.48 2.71 -2.10
N LEU A 522 -24.50 2.16 -2.84
CA LEU A 522 -23.17 2.71 -2.91
C LEU A 522 -23.13 4.10 -3.57
N ALA A 523 -23.98 4.37 -4.57
CA ALA A 523 -24.09 5.70 -5.17
C ALA A 523 -24.51 6.76 -4.15
N LYS A 524 -25.43 6.44 -3.23
CA LYS A 524 -25.81 7.35 -2.14
C LYS A 524 -24.69 7.51 -1.11
N ARG A 525 -24.02 6.41 -0.78
CA ARG A 525 -22.92 6.43 0.20
C ARG A 525 -21.67 7.13 -0.31
N SER A 526 -21.41 7.12 -1.61
CA SER A 526 -20.20 7.71 -2.21
C SER A 526 -20.08 9.22 -2.04
N VAL A 527 -21.19 9.89 -1.74
CA VAL A 527 -21.26 11.34 -1.48
C VAL A 527 -21.55 11.66 0.01
N SER A 528 -21.62 10.64 0.86
CA SER A 528 -21.86 10.81 2.30
C SER A 528 -20.58 11.28 3.02
N SER A 529 -20.75 12.25 3.91
CA SER A 529 -19.68 12.73 4.78
C SER A 529 -19.62 11.99 6.13
N THR A 530 -20.58 11.08 6.40
CA THR A 530 -20.67 10.31 7.65
C THR A 530 -20.32 8.84 7.42
N PRO A 531 -19.78 8.12 8.42
CA PRO A 531 -19.51 6.71 8.30
C PRO A 531 -20.78 5.87 8.15
N GLY A 532 -20.67 4.72 7.46
CA GLY A 532 -21.79 3.78 7.32
C GLY A 532 -21.33 2.39 6.95
N ILE A 533 -22.09 1.39 7.41
CA ILE A 533 -21.92 -0.02 7.07
C ILE A 533 -23.01 -0.45 6.10
N VAL A 534 -22.59 -1.08 5.01
CA VAL A 534 -23.47 -1.76 4.04
C VAL A 534 -23.18 -3.25 4.14
N LEU A 535 -24.17 -4.01 4.59
CA LEU A 535 -24.05 -5.47 4.75
C LEU A 535 -24.60 -6.19 3.53
N ILE A 536 -23.83 -7.17 3.03
CA ILE A 536 -24.27 -8.18 2.07
C ILE A 536 -23.96 -9.58 2.59
N THR A 537 -24.82 -10.56 2.27
CA THR A 537 -24.69 -11.95 2.77
C THR A 537 -24.79 -13.00 1.68
N GLU A 538 -24.89 -12.59 0.40
CA GLU A 538 -24.95 -13.51 -0.72
C GLU A 538 -23.66 -14.32 -0.86
N THR A 539 -23.80 -15.57 -1.29
CA THR A 539 -22.65 -16.43 -1.55
C THR A 539 -21.84 -15.92 -2.75
N ILE A 540 -20.57 -15.59 -2.52
CA ILE A 540 -19.58 -15.22 -3.53
C ILE A 540 -18.46 -16.26 -3.48
N TYR A 541 -18.15 -16.89 -4.62
CA TYR A 541 -17.02 -17.82 -4.71
C TYR A 541 -15.72 -17.06 -4.94
N PRO A 542 -14.56 -17.58 -4.46
CA PRO A 542 -13.27 -16.93 -4.70
C PRO A 542 -12.91 -16.92 -6.18
N PRO A 543 -12.25 -15.86 -6.68
CA PRO A 543 -11.73 -15.83 -8.05
C PRO A 543 -10.53 -16.76 -8.22
N LYS A 544 -10.32 -17.26 -9.45
CA LYS A 544 -9.14 -18.07 -9.80
C LYS A 544 -7.81 -17.38 -9.55
N SER A 545 -7.79 -16.06 -9.64
CA SER A 545 -6.59 -15.24 -9.44
C SER A 545 -6.00 -15.26 -8.03
N THR A 546 -6.65 -15.96 -7.07
CA THR A 546 -6.11 -16.10 -5.72
C THR A 546 -5.28 -17.39 -5.58
N SER A 547 -4.02 -17.23 -5.18
CA SER A 547 -3.14 -18.37 -4.83
C SER A 547 -3.75 -19.15 -3.65
N PRO A 548 -3.64 -20.48 -3.61
CA PRO A 548 -2.89 -21.38 -4.52
C PRO A 548 -3.71 -22.00 -5.67
N ARG A 549 -4.88 -21.48 -5.99
CA ARG A 549 -5.88 -22.06 -6.92
C ARG A 549 -5.59 -21.83 -8.39
N TRP A 550 -4.45 -21.25 -8.74
CA TRP A 550 -4.11 -20.96 -10.15
C TRP A 550 -4.07 -22.21 -11.03
N ASN A 551 -3.79 -23.36 -10.43
CA ASN A 551 -3.62 -24.64 -11.13
C ASN A 551 -4.77 -25.62 -10.92
N GLU A 552 -5.86 -25.20 -10.27
CA GLU A 552 -7.00 -26.08 -10.02
C GLU A 552 -8.03 -25.94 -11.15
N GLU A 553 -7.94 -26.82 -12.13
CA GLU A 553 -9.01 -27.32 -13.02
C GLU A 553 -8.80 -28.77 -13.37
#